data_1187532d8b084b59a2542dab90f0aa32
#
_entry.id   1187532d8b084b59a2542dab90f0aa32
#
_cell.length_a   1.000
_cell.length_b   1.000
_cell.length_c   1.000
_cell.angle_alpha   90.00
_cell.angle_beta   90.00
_cell.angle_gamma   90.00
#
_symmetry.space_group_name_H-M   'P 1'
#
loop_
_entity.id
_entity.type
_entity.pdbx_description
1 polymer ?
#
loop_
_entity_poly.entity_id
_entity_poly.type
_entity_poly.pdbx_seq_one_letter_code
_entity_poly.pdbx_strand_id
1 'polypeptide(L)'
;MRIALMIIRLFLKTPYYFFKIWWCSISKKISYEQAFQCIKAVTKKANHAGRVTIETYGLENIPKEDGFIFFPNHQGLFDVLVFLDSCPRPFSFVIKKEASNIILLKQIVRALGAYAMDRDDIRQSMKVISAVTEDVKKGKNFLIFAEGTRSRQGNQLLEFKGGSFKSATKAKCPIVPCALIDSFKPFDEKSIRPVTVKLIYMPPIYYEEYKDMKTVEIAEEVKGRIERTIAEYI
;
A
#
# COMPACT_ATOMS: atom_id res chain seq x y z
N MET A 1 4.79 -14.16 15.62
CA MET A 1 4.44 -15.59 15.52
C MET A 1 4.02 -16.00 14.11
N ARG A 2 3.12 -15.30 13.44
CA ARG A 2 2.60 -15.64 12.10
C ARG A 2 3.67 -15.64 10.99
N ILE A 3 4.62 -14.70 11.02
CA ILE A 3 5.76 -14.70 10.07
C ILE A 3 6.55 -16.01 10.18
N ALA A 4 6.82 -16.48 11.40
CA ALA A 4 7.49 -17.78 11.60
C ALA A 4 6.66 -18.95 11.02
N LEU A 5 5.33 -18.93 11.21
CA LEU A 5 4.43 -19.92 10.59
C LEU A 5 4.52 -19.89 9.07
N MET A 6 4.54 -18.71 8.44
CA MET A 6 4.71 -18.55 6.99
C MET A 6 6.03 -19.18 6.52
N ILE A 7 7.13 -18.86 7.22
CA ILE A 7 8.46 -19.40 6.89
C ILE A 7 8.50 -20.93 7.05
N ILE A 8 7.99 -21.47 8.17
CA ILE A 8 7.98 -22.91 8.43
C ILE A 8 7.17 -23.65 7.36
N ARG A 9 5.97 -23.18 7.03
CA ARG A 9 5.11 -23.83 6.03
C ARG A 9 5.62 -23.70 4.60
N LEU A 10 6.43 -22.70 4.32
CA LEU A 10 7.04 -22.48 3.01
C LEU A 10 8.55 -22.81 3.01
N PHE A 11 9.07 -23.47 4.04
CA PHE A 11 10.51 -23.64 4.27
C PHE A 11 11.26 -24.10 3.01
N LEU A 12 10.80 -25.17 2.36
CA LEU A 12 11.42 -25.70 1.14
C LEU A 12 11.32 -24.75 -0.06
N LYS A 13 10.34 -23.83 -0.07
CA LYS A 13 10.07 -22.87 -1.16
C LYS A 13 10.63 -21.48 -0.88
N THR A 14 10.96 -21.16 0.36
CA THR A 14 11.45 -19.83 0.77
C THR A 14 12.71 -19.41 0.01
N PRO A 15 13.76 -20.24 -0.17
CA PRO A 15 14.93 -19.86 -0.95
C PRO A 15 14.58 -19.53 -2.41
N TYR A 16 13.69 -20.32 -3.02
CA TYR A 16 13.21 -20.08 -4.38
C TYR A 16 12.46 -18.75 -4.51
N TYR A 17 11.55 -18.44 -3.57
CA TYR A 17 10.79 -17.18 -3.59
C TYR A 17 11.69 -15.99 -3.34
N PHE A 18 12.64 -16.10 -2.42
CA PHE A 18 13.64 -15.08 -2.18
C PHE A 18 14.46 -14.79 -3.44
N PHE A 19 15.01 -15.83 -4.08
CA PHE A 19 15.75 -15.71 -5.32
C PHE A 19 14.90 -15.08 -6.43
N LYS A 20 13.63 -15.49 -6.55
CA LYS A 20 12.72 -14.96 -7.56
C LYS A 20 12.47 -13.45 -7.38
N ILE A 21 12.20 -12.99 -6.15
CA ILE A 21 12.02 -11.57 -5.86
C ILE A 21 13.33 -10.81 -6.05
N TRP A 22 14.46 -11.39 -5.62
CA TRP A 22 15.77 -10.80 -5.83
C TRP A 22 16.07 -10.63 -7.32
N TRP A 23 15.79 -11.64 -8.13
CA TRP A 23 15.96 -11.59 -9.58
C TRP A 23 15.08 -10.49 -10.21
N CYS A 24 13.82 -10.36 -9.79
CA CYS A 24 12.94 -9.27 -10.22
C CYS A 24 13.52 -7.89 -9.87
N SER A 25 14.30 -7.79 -8.79
CA SER A 25 14.85 -6.50 -8.35
C SER A 25 16.10 -6.05 -9.11
N ILE A 26 16.79 -6.95 -9.80
CA ILE A 26 18.08 -6.65 -10.48
C ILE A 26 18.03 -6.83 -11.98
N SER A 27 17.13 -7.66 -12.50
CA SER A 27 17.07 -8.01 -13.92
C SER A 27 16.43 -6.90 -14.73
N LYS A 28 17.16 -6.41 -15.74
CA LYS A 28 16.65 -5.45 -16.73
C LYS A 28 15.68 -6.08 -17.75
N LYS A 29 15.58 -7.42 -17.78
CA LYS A 29 14.71 -8.16 -18.71
C LYS A 29 13.28 -8.33 -18.18
N ILE A 30 13.04 -8.03 -16.90
CA ILE A 30 11.74 -8.17 -16.26
C ILE A 30 11.07 -6.80 -16.25
N SER A 31 9.86 -6.70 -16.84
CA SER A 31 9.10 -5.47 -16.81
C SER A 31 8.55 -5.19 -15.40
N TYR A 32 8.12 -3.95 -15.17
CA TYR A 32 7.49 -3.55 -13.91
C TYR A 32 6.25 -4.40 -13.59
N GLU A 33 5.40 -4.66 -14.60
CA GLU A 33 4.20 -5.50 -14.47
C GLU A 33 4.57 -6.93 -14.11
N GLN A 34 5.58 -7.51 -14.77
CA GLN A 34 6.07 -8.85 -14.48
C GLN A 34 6.63 -8.97 -13.07
N ALA A 35 7.37 -7.96 -12.61
CA ALA A 35 7.89 -7.90 -11.24
C ALA A 35 6.72 -7.81 -10.23
N PHE A 36 5.73 -6.97 -10.50
CA PHE A 36 4.54 -6.86 -9.66
C PHE A 36 3.79 -8.18 -9.56
N GLN A 37 3.50 -8.84 -10.68
CA GLN A 37 2.80 -10.14 -10.70
C GLN A 37 3.59 -11.24 -9.97
N CYS A 38 4.91 -11.22 -10.10
CA CYS A 38 5.78 -12.12 -9.37
C CYS A 38 5.66 -11.93 -7.85
N ILE A 39 5.77 -10.68 -7.37
CA ILE A 39 5.68 -10.34 -5.95
C ILE A 39 4.27 -10.65 -5.42
N LYS A 40 3.22 -10.29 -6.17
CA LYS A 40 1.83 -10.62 -5.85
C LYS A 40 1.62 -12.12 -5.65
N ALA A 41 2.12 -12.94 -6.58
CA ALA A 41 2.00 -14.39 -6.49
C ALA A 41 2.71 -14.99 -5.25
N VAL A 42 3.87 -14.44 -4.88
CA VAL A 42 4.58 -14.86 -3.66
C VAL A 42 3.83 -14.40 -2.41
N THR A 43 3.31 -13.18 -2.41
CA THR A 43 2.52 -12.62 -1.29
C THR A 43 1.27 -13.46 -1.03
N LYS A 44 0.51 -13.82 -2.08
CA LYS A 44 -0.66 -14.71 -1.94
C LYS A 44 -0.31 -16.04 -1.28
N LYS A 45 0.81 -16.66 -1.68
CA LYS A 45 1.25 -17.91 -1.07
C LYS A 45 1.69 -17.74 0.38
N ALA A 46 2.35 -16.63 0.71
CA ALA A 46 2.73 -16.31 2.08
C ALA A 46 1.49 -16.08 2.97
N ASN A 47 0.50 -15.33 2.48
CA ASN A 47 -0.75 -15.08 3.19
C ASN A 47 -1.51 -16.38 3.46
N HIS A 48 -1.67 -17.22 2.44
CA HIS A 48 -2.29 -18.54 2.61
C HIS A 48 -1.53 -19.41 3.63
N ALA A 49 -0.20 -19.45 3.55
CA ALA A 49 0.63 -20.17 4.53
C ALA A 49 0.48 -19.58 5.94
N GLY A 50 0.27 -18.29 6.05
CA GLY A 50 0.00 -17.58 7.30
C GLY A 50 -1.43 -17.71 7.82
N ARG A 51 -2.32 -18.44 7.13
CA ARG A 51 -3.76 -18.54 7.46
C ARG A 51 -4.43 -17.16 7.48
N VAL A 52 -4.08 -16.31 6.51
CA VAL A 52 -4.72 -15.01 6.31
C VAL A 52 -5.62 -15.08 5.09
N THR A 53 -6.88 -14.74 5.28
CA THR A 53 -7.85 -14.53 4.20
C THR A 53 -8.01 -13.03 3.98
N ILE A 54 -7.99 -12.59 2.72
CA ILE A 54 -8.25 -11.20 2.36
C ILE A 54 -9.57 -11.15 1.61
N GLU A 55 -10.54 -10.44 2.20
CA GLU A 55 -11.81 -10.11 1.56
C GLU A 55 -11.69 -8.73 0.93
N THR A 56 -12.06 -8.63 -0.35
CA THR A 56 -11.91 -7.41 -1.13
C THR A 56 -13.24 -6.99 -1.69
N TYR A 57 -13.58 -5.71 -1.52
CA TYR A 57 -14.81 -5.09 -1.98
C TYR A 57 -14.49 -3.87 -2.83
N GLY A 58 -15.40 -3.54 -3.77
CA GLY A 58 -15.29 -2.32 -4.59
C GLY A 58 -14.15 -2.35 -5.61
N LEU A 59 -13.75 -3.52 -6.12
CA LEU A 59 -12.72 -3.62 -7.17
C LEU A 59 -13.09 -2.84 -8.43
N GLU A 60 -14.36 -2.69 -8.71
CA GLU A 60 -14.92 -1.90 -9.81
C GLU A 60 -14.67 -0.40 -9.68
N ASN A 61 -14.38 0.09 -8.46
CA ASN A 61 -14.05 1.49 -8.18
C ASN A 61 -12.60 1.85 -8.55
N ILE A 62 -11.75 0.85 -8.80
CA ILE A 62 -10.37 1.13 -9.22
C ILE A 62 -10.41 1.75 -10.63
N PRO A 63 -9.79 2.94 -10.86
CA PRO A 63 -9.80 3.58 -12.16
C PRO A 63 -9.32 2.65 -13.27
N LYS A 64 -9.99 2.72 -14.44
CA LYS A 64 -9.62 1.92 -15.63
C LYS A 64 -8.28 2.36 -16.22
N GLU A 65 -7.97 3.64 -16.11
CA GLU A 65 -6.70 4.21 -16.56
C GLU A 65 -5.71 4.27 -15.42
N ASP A 66 -4.43 4.06 -15.73
CA ASP A 66 -3.35 4.18 -14.75
C ASP A 66 -2.98 5.64 -14.50
N GLY A 67 -2.26 5.90 -13.41
CA GLY A 67 -1.89 7.25 -12.97
C GLY A 67 -2.80 7.77 -11.85
N PHE A 68 -3.12 6.93 -10.88
CA PHE A 68 -3.91 7.28 -9.69
C PHE A 68 -3.16 6.94 -8.40
N ILE A 69 -3.67 7.44 -7.26
CA ILE A 69 -3.06 7.18 -5.96
C ILE A 69 -4.10 6.61 -5.00
N PHE A 70 -3.78 5.45 -4.41
CA PHE A 70 -4.52 4.88 -3.28
C PHE A 70 -4.14 5.59 -1.98
N PHE A 71 -5.13 5.96 -1.19
CA PHE A 71 -4.96 6.54 0.14
C PHE A 71 -5.74 5.71 1.18
N PRO A 72 -5.14 4.66 1.73
CA PRO A 72 -5.74 3.90 2.84
C PRO A 72 -5.41 4.49 4.20
N ASN A 73 -6.15 4.05 5.24
CA ASN A 73 -5.71 4.11 6.62
C ASN A 73 -4.51 3.17 6.87
N HIS A 74 -3.72 3.44 7.90
CA HIS A 74 -2.48 2.70 8.19
C HIS A 74 -2.51 2.02 9.55
N GLN A 75 -2.71 0.72 9.58
CA GLN A 75 -2.85 -0.07 10.80
C GLN A 75 -1.57 -0.80 11.18
N GLY A 76 -0.91 -1.47 10.24
CA GLY A 76 0.19 -2.38 10.54
C GLY A 76 1.21 -2.54 9.42
N LEU A 77 2.18 -3.43 9.66
CA LEU A 77 3.15 -3.82 8.63
C LEU A 77 2.53 -4.69 7.53
N PHE A 78 1.36 -5.25 7.79
CA PHE A 78 0.67 -6.14 6.86
C PHE A 78 -0.09 -5.38 5.76
N ASP A 79 -0.34 -4.09 5.92
CA ASP A 79 -1.19 -3.27 5.05
C ASP A 79 -0.79 -3.34 3.57
N VAL A 80 0.50 -3.17 3.27
CA VAL A 80 1.01 -3.27 1.88
C VAL A 80 0.82 -4.67 1.31
N LEU A 81 0.92 -5.73 2.15
CA LEU A 81 0.70 -7.11 1.70
C LEU A 81 -0.76 -7.37 1.33
N VAL A 82 -1.71 -6.68 1.98
CA VAL A 82 -3.13 -6.74 1.60
C VAL A 82 -3.32 -6.23 0.18
N PHE A 83 -2.75 -5.06 -0.14
CA PHE A 83 -2.80 -4.50 -1.49
C PHE A 83 -2.06 -5.36 -2.52
N LEU A 84 -0.86 -5.87 -2.19
CA LEU A 84 -0.09 -6.76 -3.07
C LEU A 84 -0.83 -8.07 -3.39
N ASP A 85 -1.62 -8.58 -2.45
CA ASP A 85 -2.44 -9.76 -2.67
C ASP A 85 -3.64 -9.48 -3.58
N SER A 86 -4.39 -8.44 -3.27
CA SER A 86 -5.74 -8.20 -3.83
C SER A 86 -5.73 -7.32 -5.09
N CYS A 87 -4.92 -6.24 -5.13
CA CYS A 87 -4.99 -5.25 -6.19
C CYS A 87 -4.71 -5.87 -7.58
N PRO A 88 -5.61 -5.69 -8.56
CA PRO A 88 -5.40 -6.21 -9.92
C PRO A 88 -4.40 -5.36 -10.73
N ARG A 89 -4.19 -4.09 -10.34
CA ARG A 89 -3.34 -3.13 -11.05
C ARG A 89 -1.97 -3.01 -10.38
N PRO A 90 -0.87 -2.95 -11.15
CA PRO A 90 0.45 -2.65 -10.59
C PRO A 90 0.45 -1.29 -9.89
N PHE A 91 1.09 -1.23 -8.74
CA PHE A 91 1.30 0.03 -8.01
C PHE A 91 2.68 0.04 -7.33
N SER A 92 3.19 1.23 -7.11
CA SER A 92 4.35 1.50 -6.25
C SER A 92 3.88 2.10 -4.92
N PHE A 93 4.78 2.34 -4.00
CA PHE A 93 4.41 2.89 -2.69
C PHE A 93 5.51 3.77 -2.11
N VAL A 94 5.13 4.57 -1.11
CA VAL A 94 6.07 5.34 -0.31
C VAL A 94 6.30 4.61 1.01
N ILE A 95 7.56 4.38 1.36
CA ILE A 95 7.96 3.64 2.57
C ILE A 95 8.86 4.51 3.45
N LYS A 96 8.85 4.25 4.75
CA LYS A 96 9.79 4.88 5.69
C LYS A 96 11.23 4.45 5.36
N LYS A 97 12.19 5.39 5.34
CA LYS A 97 13.60 5.18 4.95
C LYS A 97 14.25 4.02 5.71
N GLU A 98 14.02 3.92 7.01
CA GLU A 98 14.61 2.87 7.85
C GLU A 98 14.09 1.47 7.48
N ALA A 99 12.83 1.37 7.04
CA ALA A 99 12.25 0.10 6.62
C ALA A 99 12.73 -0.34 5.24
N SER A 100 13.17 0.58 4.39
CA SER A 100 13.58 0.28 3.01
C SER A 100 14.85 -0.59 2.91
N ASN A 101 15.63 -0.70 4.00
CA ASN A 101 16.86 -1.50 4.04
C ASN A 101 16.68 -2.91 4.64
N ILE A 102 15.48 -3.26 5.08
CA ILE A 102 15.18 -4.60 5.60
C ILE A 102 15.30 -5.62 4.46
N ILE A 103 15.98 -6.75 4.73
CA ILE A 103 16.11 -7.86 3.77
C ILE A 103 14.73 -8.29 3.26
N LEU A 104 14.63 -8.65 2.00
CA LEU A 104 13.43 -8.92 1.22
C LEU A 104 12.62 -7.65 0.90
N LEU A 105 12.38 -6.77 1.85
CA LEU A 105 11.66 -5.51 1.62
C LEU A 105 12.46 -4.59 0.69
N LYS A 106 13.79 -4.52 0.86
CA LYS A 106 14.69 -3.80 -0.05
C LYS A 106 14.55 -4.26 -1.52
N GLN A 107 14.45 -5.57 -1.74
CA GLN A 107 14.25 -6.13 -3.07
C GLN A 107 12.88 -5.76 -3.66
N ILE A 108 11.83 -5.80 -2.85
CA ILE A 108 10.48 -5.39 -3.25
C ILE A 108 10.44 -3.89 -3.59
N VAL A 109 11.01 -3.06 -2.72
CA VAL A 109 11.15 -1.60 -2.93
C VAL A 109 11.82 -1.31 -4.28
N ARG A 110 12.94 -2.00 -4.56
CA ARG A 110 13.67 -1.82 -5.82
C ARG A 110 12.89 -2.34 -7.03
N ALA A 111 12.27 -3.52 -6.93
CA ALA A 111 11.53 -4.15 -8.03
C ALA A 111 10.29 -3.35 -8.43
N LEU A 112 9.60 -2.75 -7.46
CA LEU A 112 8.40 -1.95 -7.68
C LEU A 112 8.70 -0.45 -7.82
N GLY A 113 9.97 -0.03 -7.72
CA GLY A 113 10.36 1.38 -7.79
C GLY A 113 9.69 2.23 -6.73
N ALA A 114 9.61 1.70 -5.49
CA ALA A 114 9.06 2.42 -4.36
C ALA A 114 10.02 3.48 -3.84
N TYR A 115 9.50 4.55 -3.27
CA TYR A 115 10.30 5.65 -2.75
C TYR A 115 10.45 5.56 -1.24
N ALA A 116 11.69 5.63 -0.77
CA ALA A 116 12.02 5.75 0.66
C ALA A 116 11.92 7.22 1.08
N MET A 117 11.11 7.51 2.09
CA MET A 117 10.89 8.86 2.61
C MET A 117 11.46 8.98 4.00
N ASP A 118 12.33 9.97 4.20
CA ASP A 118 12.75 10.45 5.52
C ASP A 118 11.74 11.52 5.96
N ARG A 119 10.94 11.20 6.99
CA ARG A 119 9.85 12.07 7.43
C ARG A 119 10.32 13.25 8.26
N ASP A 120 11.55 13.16 8.78
CA ASP A 120 12.17 14.21 9.58
C ASP A 120 12.94 15.21 8.70
N ASP A 121 13.21 14.84 7.42
CA ASP A 121 13.81 15.73 6.41
C ASP A 121 12.74 16.24 5.44
N ILE A 122 12.32 17.49 5.65
CA ILE A 122 11.31 18.17 4.81
C ILE A 122 11.77 18.28 3.35
N ARG A 123 13.05 18.56 3.12
CA ARG A 123 13.59 18.71 1.75
C ARG A 123 13.57 17.39 0.99
N GLN A 124 13.97 16.31 1.66
CA GLN A 124 13.93 14.96 1.08
C GLN A 124 12.48 14.51 0.83
N SER A 125 11.58 14.75 1.78
CA SER A 125 10.16 14.47 1.62
C SER A 125 9.56 15.22 0.42
N MET A 126 9.93 16.48 0.20
CA MET A 126 9.48 17.24 -0.99
C MET A 126 10.01 16.65 -2.30
N LYS A 127 11.26 16.17 -2.33
CA LYS A 127 11.83 15.49 -3.51
C LYS A 127 11.05 14.20 -3.83
N VAL A 128 10.70 13.41 -2.80
CA VAL A 128 9.89 12.20 -2.98
C VAL A 128 8.50 12.56 -3.53
N ILE A 129 7.82 13.58 -2.96
CA ILE A 129 6.52 14.04 -3.46
C ILE A 129 6.61 14.45 -4.93
N SER A 130 7.67 15.18 -5.32
CA SER A 130 7.88 15.57 -6.71
C SER A 130 8.13 14.37 -7.63
N ALA A 131 8.93 13.40 -7.20
CA ALA A 131 9.21 12.19 -7.96
C ALA A 131 7.94 11.33 -8.16
N VAL A 132 7.14 11.15 -7.09
CA VAL A 132 5.84 10.47 -7.17
C VAL A 132 4.91 11.21 -8.15
N THR A 133 4.86 12.55 -8.07
CA THR A 133 4.03 13.35 -9.00
C THR A 133 4.38 13.09 -10.46
N GLU A 134 5.67 13.08 -10.80
CA GLU A 134 6.11 12.85 -12.17
C GLU A 134 5.87 11.41 -12.63
N ASP A 135 6.02 10.42 -11.75
CA ASP A 135 5.73 9.03 -12.07
C ASP A 135 4.22 8.81 -12.28
N VAL A 136 3.37 9.44 -11.47
CA VAL A 136 1.91 9.36 -11.62
C VAL A 136 1.47 9.98 -12.95
N LYS A 137 2.02 11.13 -13.34
CA LYS A 137 1.76 11.74 -14.66
C LYS A 137 2.15 10.85 -15.84
N LYS A 138 3.11 9.93 -15.63
CA LYS A 138 3.52 8.93 -16.61
C LYS A 138 2.69 7.65 -16.57
N GLY A 139 1.60 7.62 -15.80
CA GLY A 139 0.73 6.47 -15.69
C GLY A 139 1.14 5.44 -14.66
N LYS A 140 1.95 5.77 -13.65
CA LYS A 140 2.28 4.84 -12.58
C LYS A 140 1.35 5.05 -11.39
N ASN A 141 0.79 3.98 -10.85
CA ASN A 141 -0.08 4.04 -9.67
C ASN A 141 0.76 4.00 -8.39
N PHE A 142 0.26 4.67 -7.35
CA PHE A 142 0.93 4.70 -6.05
C PHE A 142 -0.01 4.36 -4.90
N LEU A 143 0.58 3.88 -3.80
CA LEU A 143 -0.05 3.68 -2.50
C LEU A 143 0.65 4.60 -1.49
N ILE A 144 -0.11 5.48 -0.85
CA ILE A 144 0.40 6.45 0.13
C ILE A 144 -0.44 6.40 1.39
N PHE A 145 0.20 6.16 2.54
CA PHE A 145 -0.45 6.24 3.84
C PHE A 145 -0.41 7.68 4.36
N ALA A 146 -1.56 8.38 4.29
CA ALA A 146 -1.66 9.80 4.62
C ALA A 146 -1.47 10.11 6.11
N GLU A 147 -1.68 9.14 7.00
CA GLU A 147 -1.38 9.26 8.43
C GLU A 147 0.10 9.50 8.71
N GLY A 148 0.96 9.04 7.83
CA GLY A 148 2.40 9.15 7.96
C GLY A 148 3.01 8.22 9.02
N THR A 149 2.22 7.50 9.81
CA THR A 149 2.64 6.47 10.76
C THR A 149 1.50 5.47 10.97
N ARG A 150 1.79 4.31 11.56
CA ARG A 150 0.75 3.32 11.92
C ARG A 150 -0.05 3.82 13.12
N SER A 151 -1.37 3.67 13.08
CA SER A 151 -2.25 4.09 14.18
C SER A 151 -1.98 3.31 15.45
N ARG A 152 -1.75 2.00 15.33
CA ARG A 152 -1.61 1.06 16.46
C ARG A 152 -2.82 1.06 17.42
N GLN A 153 -3.96 1.53 16.94
CA GLN A 153 -5.22 1.65 17.70
C GLN A 153 -6.33 0.80 17.05
N GLY A 154 -5.94 -0.36 16.48
CA GLY A 154 -6.89 -1.22 15.77
C GLY A 154 -7.43 -0.54 14.52
N ASN A 155 -8.75 -0.46 14.41
CA ASN A 155 -9.43 0.15 13.26
C ASN A 155 -9.62 1.67 13.38
N GLN A 156 -9.08 2.32 14.43
CA GLN A 156 -9.13 3.77 14.57
C GLN A 156 -8.04 4.46 13.74
N LEU A 157 -8.42 5.52 13.03
CA LEU A 157 -7.51 6.30 12.20
C LEU A 157 -6.80 7.39 13.00
N LEU A 158 -5.60 7.73 12.57
CA LEU A 158 -4.96 9.00 12.95
C LEU A 158 -5.36 10.12 11.98
N GLU A 159 -4.91 11.35 12.28
CA GLU A 159 -5.12 12.48 11.38
C GLU A 159 -4.35 12.31 10.06
N PHE A 160 -5.04 12.56 8.94
CA PHE A 160 -4.44 12.53 7.63
C PHE A 160 -3.69 13.85 7.36
N LYS A 161 -2.44 13.74 6.94
CA LYS A 161 -1.59 14.90 6.67
C LYS A 161 -1.88 15.44 5.28
N GLY A 162 -2.36 16.68 5.17
CA GLY A 162 -2.62 17.33 3.89
C GLY A 162 -1.41 17.31 2.93
N GLY A 163 -0.19 17.35 3.48
CA GLY A 163 1.04 17.22 2.69
C GLY A 163 1.14 15.94 1.86
N SER A 164 0.50 14.84 2.28
CA SER A 164 0.47 13.57 1.56
C SER A 164 -0.30 13.64 0.25
N PHE A 165 -1.25 14.57 0.13
CA PHE A 165 -2.08 14.77 -1.05
C PHE A 165 -1.45 15.70 -2.10
N LYS A 166 -0.31 16.34 -1.80
CA LYS A 166 0.39 17.23 -2.75
C LYS A 166 0.78 16.54 -4.06
N SER A 167 1.10 15.25 -4.04
CA SER A 167 1.39 14.50 -5.26
C SER A 167 0.14 14.35 -6.14
N ALA A 168 -1.02 14.06 -5.55
CA ALA A 168 -2.28 13.94 -6.28
C ALA A 168 -2.71 15.28 -6.89
N THR A 169 -2.68 16.36 -6.10
CA THR A 169 -3.07 17.71 -6.59
C THR A 169 -2.15 18.21 -7.71
N LYS A 170 -0.84 17.99 -7.60
CA LYS A 170 0.13 18.37 -8.63
C LYS A 170 0.06 17.50 -9.88
N ALA A 171 -0.25 16.21 -9.73
CA ALA A 171 -0.44 15.30 -10.85
C ALA A 171 -1.83 15.44 -11.49
N LYS A 172 -2.79 16.06 -10.81
CA LYS A 172 -4.20 16.16 -11.22
C LYS A 172 -4.84 14.79 -11.43
N CYS A 173 -4.52 13.83 -10.57
CA CYS A 173 -4.87 12.42 -10.74
C CYS A 173 -6.01 11.98 -9.83
N PRO A 174 -6.71 10.88 -10.15
CA PRO A 174 -7.71 10.31 -9.25
C PRO A 174 -7.11 9.93 -7.89
N ILE A 175 -7.82 10.29 -6.82
CA ILE A 175 -7.60 9.87 -5.45
C ILE A 175 -8.52 8.70 -5.17
N VAL A 176 -7.98 7.56 -4.76
CA VAL A 176 -8.78 6.36 -4.43
C VAL A 176 -8.72 6.11 -2.93
N PRO A 177 -9.72 6.54 -2.15
CA PRO A 177 -9.79 6.20 -0.75
C PRO A 177 -9.95 4.68 -0.58
N CYS A 178 -9.29 4.10 0.43
CA CYS A 178 -9.40 2.67 0.70
C CYS A 178 -9.52 2.43 2.21
N ALA A 179 -10.41 1.55 2.63
CA ALA A 179 -10.53 1.15 4.01
C ALA A 179 -9.88 -0.21 4.26
N LEU A 180 -8.91 -0.24 5.16
CA LEU A 180 -8.33 -1.46 5.72
C LEU A 180 -8.98 -1.74 7.07
N ILE A 181 -9.46 -2.97 7.25
CA ILE A 181 -10.05 -3.44 8.52
C ILE A 181 -9.29 -4.68 8.98
N ASP A 182 -8.86 -4.65 10.24
CA ASP A 182 -8.17 -5.75 10.91
C ASP A 182 -6.79 -6.12 10.29
N SER A 183 -6.22 -5.29 9.47
CA SER A 183 -4.93 -5.56 8.82
C SER A 183 -3.72 -5.51 9.79
N PHE A 184 -3.90 -4.99 11.00
CA PHE A 184 -2.90 -5.09 12.07
C PHE A 184 -2.81 -6.51 12.65
N LYS A 185 -3.94 -7.26 12.70
CA LYS A 185 -4.03 -8.57 13.36
C LYS A 185 -2.99 -9.59 12.90
N PRO A 186 -2.70 -9.75 11.59
CA PRO A 186 -1.74 -10.77 11.13
C PRO A 186 -0.36 -10.67 11.76
N PHE A 187 0.17 -9.47 12.00
CA PHE A 187 1.55 -9.30 12.47
C PHE A 187 1.68 -8.73 13.87
N ASP A 188 0.70 -7.97 14.34
CA ASP A 188 0.76 -7.31 15.64
C ASP A 188 0.14 -8.17 16.76
N GLU A 189 -0.80 -9.06 16.42
CA GLU A 189 -1.32 -10.04 17.37
C GLU A 189 -0.41 -11.28 17.50
N LYS A 190 -0.23 -11.75 18.73
CA LYS A 190 0.53 -12.97 19.04
C LYS A 190 -0.30 -14.24 18.80
N SER A 191 -0.93 -14.34 17.62
CA SER A 191 -1.82 -15.45 17.23
C SER A 191 -1.45 -16.06 15.89
N ILE A 192 -1.66 -17.37 15.74
CA ILE A 192 -1.54 -18.12 14.48
C ILE A 192 -2.91 -18.68 14.02
N ARG A 193 -4.00 -18.34 14.72
CA ARG A 193 -5.36 -18.71 14.30
C ARG A 193 -5.70 -18.07 12.95
N PRO A 194 -6.57 -18.67 12.13
CA PRO A 194 -7.06 -18.03 10.93
C PRO A 194 -7.54 -16.60 11.21
N VAL A 195 -7.27 -15.70 10.32
CA VAL A 195 -7.67 -14.30 10.42
C VAL A 195 -8.15 -13.80 9.07
N THR A 196 -9.21 -13.04 9.07
CA THR A 196 -9.74 -12.33 7.90
C THR A 196 -9.38 -10.85 8.01
N VAL A 197 -8.90 -10.29 6.90
CA VAL A 197 -8.62 -8.88 6.72
C VAL A 197 -9.49 -8.38 5.59
N LYS A 198 -10.15 -7.23 5.76
CA LYS A 198 -10.97 -6.63 4.69
C LYS A 198 -10.26 -5.45 4.07
N LEU A 199 -10.37 -5.33 2.75
CA LEU A 199 -9.95 -4.16 1.97
C LEU A 199 -11.11 -3.71 1.10
N ILE A 200 -11.54 -2.47 1.30
CA ILE A 200 -12.61 -1.84 0.55
C ILE A 200 -12.02 -0.71 -0.30
N TYR A 201 -12.14 -0.83 -1.63
CA TYR A 201 -11.84 0.25 -2.56
C TYR A 201 -13.10 1.10 -2.74
N MET A 202 -13.00 2.39 -2.41
CA MET A 202 -14.13 3.32 -2.52
C MET A 202 -14.14 4.02 -3.88
N PRO A 203 -15.27 4.62 -4.28
CA PRO A 203 -15.34 5.45 -5.47
C PRO A 203 -14.22 6.50 -5.49
N PRO A 204 -13.49 6.62 -6.61
CA PRO A 204 -12.41 7.58 -6.73
C PRO A 204 -12.95 9.02 -6.68
N ILE A 205 -12.14 9.92 -6.17
CA ILE A 205 -12.37 11.36 -6.22
C ILE A 205 -11.53 11.89 -7.39
N TYR A 206 -12.20 12.37 -8.44
CA TYR A 206 -11.52 12.88 -9.63
C TYR A 206 -11.07 14.32 -9.43
N TYR A 207 -10.10 14.79 -10.23
CA TYR A 207 -9.49 16.10 -10.09
C TYR A 207 -10.51 17.24 -10.08
N GLU A 208 -11.54 17.18 -10.92
CA GLU A 208 -12.59 18.19 -11.01
C GLU A 208 -13.38 18.36 -9.69
N GLU A 209 -13.44 17.32 -8.86
CA GLU A 209 -14.13 17.34 -7.57
C GLU A 209 -13.31 18.00 -6.45
N TYR A 210 -11.96 17.99 -6.57
CA TYR A 210 -11.09 18.48 -5.50
C TYR A 210 -10.14 19.63 -5.92
N LYS A 211 -10.21 20.09 -7.19
CA LYS A 211 -9.27 21.09 -7.74
C LYS A 211 -9.24 22.42 -6.95
N ASP A 212 -10.40 22.81 -6.38
CA ASP A 212 -10.56 24.04 -5.64
C ASP A 212 -10.39 23.86 -4.12
N MET A 213 -10.17 22.62 -3.66
CA MET A 213 -9.97 22.29 -2.25
C MET A 213 -8.50 22.48 -1.83
N LYS A 214 -8.29 22.93 -0.60
CA LYS A 214 -6.98 22.86 0.04
C LYS A 214 -6.63 21.42 0.36
N THR A 215 -5.34 21.08 0.38
CA THR A 215 -4.89 19.71 0.66
C THR A 215 -5.32 19.19 2.05
N VAL A 216 -5.59 20.07 3.01
CA VAL A 216 -6.13 19.71 4.33
C VAL A 216 -7.60 19.29 4.19
N GLU A 217 -8.39 20.02 3.43
CA GLU A 217 -9.80 19.70 3.16
C GLU A 217 -9.94 18.37 2.43
N ILE A 218 -9.04 18.09 1.46
CA ILE A 218 -8.98 16.78 0.78
C ILE A 218 -8.66 15.66 1.78
N ALA A 219 -7.72 15.92 2.71
CA ALA A 219 -7.34 14.93 3.72
C ALA A 219 -8.50 14.60 4.67
N GLU A 220 -9.26 15.60 5.10
CA GLU A 220 -10.46 15.46 5.95
C GLU A 220 -11.57 14.67 5.21
N GLU A 221 -11.83 15.00 3.96
CA GLU A 221 -12.83 14.31 3.13
C GLU A 221 -12.47 12.82 2.93
N VAL A 222 -11.22 12.52 2.56
CA VAL A 222 -10.75 11.15 2.38
C VAL A 222 -10.82 10.38 3.69
N LYS A 223 -10.36 10.97 4.80
CA LYS A 223 -10.44 10.37 6.14
C LYS A 223 -11.88 10.06 6.52
N GLY A 224 -12.78 11.04 6.38
CA GLY A 224 -14.18 10.89 6.73
C GLY A 224 -14.90 9.79 5.92
N ARG A 225 -14.57 9.64 4.61
CA ARG A 225 -15.07 8.51 3.82
C ARG A 225 -14.61 7.18 4.40
N ILE A 226 -13.33 7.06 4.73
CA ILE A 226 -12.76 5.82 5.28
C ILE A 226 -13.40 5.48 6.64
N GLU A 227 -13.55 6.46 7.54
CA GLU A 227 -14.18 6.25 8.85
C GLU A 227 -15.63 5.75 8.73
N ARG A 228 -16.43 6.36 7.86
CA ARG A 228 -17.81 5.92 7.60
C ARG A 228 -17.83 4.48 7.06
N THR A 229 -16.97 4.17 6.08
CA THR A 229 -16.90 2.81 5.52
C THR A 229 -16.46 1.78 6.54
N ILE A 230 -15.50 2.10 7.41
CA ILE A 230 -15.08 1.18 8.48
C ILE A 230 -16.26 0.92 9.44
N ALA A 231 -17.02 1.94 9.80
CA ALA A 231 -18.18 1.79 10.69
C ALA A 231 -19.28 0.91 10.10
N GLU A 232 -19.43 0.87 8.76
CA GLU A 232 -20.40 0.02 8.06
C GLU A 232 -19.98 -1.45 7.99
N TYR A 233 -18.65 -1.74 8.03
CA TYR A 233 -18.12 -3.09 7.81
C TYR A 233 -17.62 -3.80 9.08
N ILE A 234 -17.63 -3.13 10.24
CA ILE A 234 -17.36 -3.72 11.56
C ILE A 234 -18.65 -4.23 12.18
#